data_1d5b09faccda2fca9305d60b66c3d1e2
#
_entry.id   1d5b09faccda2fca9305d60b66c3d1e2
#
_cell.length_a   1.000
_cell.length_b   1.000
_cell.length_c   1.000
_cell.angle_alpha   90.00
_cell.angle_beta   90.00
_cell.angle_gamma   90.00
#
_symmetry.space_group_name_H-M   'P 1'
#
loop_
_entity.id
_entity.type
_entity.pdbx_description
1 polymer ?
#
loop_
_entity_poly.entity_id
_entity_poly.type
_entity_poly.pdbx_seq_one_letter_code
_entity_poly.pdbx_strand_id
1 'polypeptide(L)'
;MAHWQGTDFTVDGREPVSAEDHYRIGLHCWNSAPHRAAAPYFLETAAGAGHEAAVELLGHIAYSQGHYAIAVPLLRRSTGSPRAAYYLATLYQQGCPEAGLAQSFDEAAHHYRAAAGLGEPEAMLALGELYLERLLPLTRTPAEHALEYFLAAAECGHPYAQYRAAEIYRTLYQDIERAAVLYRACIDNPMTGRHALGSMMALQSQAHLREEAATRAARAARQRREAVNPMEGRGDFI
;
A
#
# COMPACT_ATOMS: atom_id res chain seq x y z
N MET A 1 32.51 -6.89 -14.24
CA MET A 1 31.93 -7.68 -13.11
C MET A 1 32.79 -7.43 -11.86
N ALA A 2 32.18 -7.10 -10.73
CA ALA A 2 32.93 -6.95 -9.49
C ALA A 2 33.32 -8.34 -8.96
N HIS A 3 34.60 -8.59 -8.78
CA HIS A 3 35.14 -9.81 -8.19
C HIS A 3 35.53 -9.52 -6.74
N TRP A 4 35.08 -10.38 -5.83
CA TRP A 4 35.27 -10.24 -4.40
C TRP A 4 36.09 -11.42 -3.89
N GLN A 5 37.31 -11.18 -3.47
CA GLN A 5 38.13 -12.18 -2.78
C GLN A 5 38.63 -11.61 -1.45
N GLY A 6 38.12 -12.16 -0.35
CA GLY A 6 38.52 -11.75 1.00
C GLY A 6 38.04 -10.34 1.37
N THR A 7 38.93 -9.52 1.92
CA THR A 7 38.69 -8.12 2.31
C THR A 7 39.07 -7.11 1.21
N ASP A 8 39.51 -7.57 0.04
CA ASP A 8 39.91 -6.69 -1.05
C ASP A 8 38.70 -6.38 -1.95
N PHE A 9 38.16 -5.20 -1.78
CA PHE A 9 37.05 -4.68 -2.57
C PHE A 9 37.56 -4.00 -3.84
N THR A 10 37.47 -4.69 -4.98
CA THR A 10 37.90 -4.16 -6.28
C THR A 10 36.74 -4.13 -7.27
N VAL A 11 36.75 -3.17 -8.20
CA VAL A 11 35.85 -3.09 -9.35
C VAL A 11 36.69 -3.36 -10.59
N ASP A 12 36.31 -4.42 -11.33
CA ASP A 12 37.05 -4.86 -12.54
C ASP A 12 38.56 -5.07 -12.29
N GLY A 13 38.92 -5.57 -11.08
CA GLY A 13 40.29 -5.89 -10.69
C GLY A 13 41.16 -4.68 -10.30
N ARG A 14 40.57 -3.51 -10.07
CA ARG A 14 41.24 -2.29 -9.62
C ARG A 14 40.59 -1.72 -8.36
N GLU A 15 41.32 -0.91 -7.62
CA GLU A 15 40.75 -0.16 -6.52
C GLU A 15 39.65 0.80 -6.98
N PRO A 16 38.61 1.05 -6.14
CA PRO A 16 37.54 1.98 -6.47
C PRO A 16 38.10 3.41 -6.53
N VAL A 17 37.79 4.12 -7.62
CA VAL A 17 38.25 5.50 -7.83
C VAL A 17 37.08 6.48 -7.95
N SER A 18 35.96 6.03 -8.51
CA SER A 18 34.79 6.86 -8.73
C SER A 18 33.71 6.72 -7.66
N ALA A 19 32.81 7.71 -7.55
CA ALA A 19 31.63 7.64 -6.70
C ALA A 19 30.75 6.43 -7.06
N GLU A 20 30.65 6.13 -8.36
CA GLU A 20 29.92 4.96 -8.87
C GLU A 20 30.57 3.64 -8.40
N ASP A 21 31.92 3.55 -8.44
CA ASP A 21 32.61 2.35 -7.96
C ASP A 21 32.33 2.11 -6.47
N HIS A 22 32.44 3.16 -5.65
CA HIS A 22 32.13 3.09 -4.23
C HIS A 22 30.67 2.72 -3.96
N TYR A 23 29.72 3.29 -4.71
CA TYR A 23 28.31 2.94 -4.60
C TYR A 23 28.06 1.46 -4.92
N ARG A 24 28.61 0.94 -6.02
CA ARG A 24 28.48 -0.47 -6.43
C ARG A 24 29.03 -1.42 -5.37
N ILE A 25 30.19 -1.08 -4.78
CA ILE A 25 30.77 -1.85 -3.66
C ILE A 25 29.83 -1.77 -2.45
N GLY A 26 29.41 -0.59 -2.04
CA GLY A 26 28.54 -0.40 -0.90
C GLY A 26 27.22 -1.16 -1.04
N LEU A 27 26.60 -1.12 -2.22
CA LEU A 27 25.37 -1.87 -2.54
C LEU A 27 25.60 -3.39 -2.47
N HIS A 28 26.73 -3.87 -3.00
CA HIS A 28 27.09 -5.30 -2.88
C HIS A 28 27.30 -5.70 -1.42
N CYS A 29 28.05 -4.92 -0.66
CA CYS A 29 28.29 -5.18 0.75
C CYS A 29 26.97 -5.19 1.55
N TRP A 30 26.05 -4.28 1.27
CA TRP A 30 24.75 -4.24 1.93
C TRP A 30 23.92 -5.50 1.69
N ASN A 31 23.94 -6.02 0.47
CA ASN A 31 23.21 -7.22 0.07
C ASN A 31 23.91 -8.54 0.51
N SER A 32 25.17 -8.47 0.93
CA SER A 32 25.97 -9.62 1.35
C SER A 32 26.13 -9.66 2.86
N ALA A 33 25.53 -10.66 3.52
CA ALA A 33 25.58 -10.76 4.98
C ALA A 33 27.00 -10.67 5.57
N PRO A 34 28.05 -11.38 5.04
CA PRO A 34 29.39 -11.32 5.59
C PRO A 34 30.07 -9.95 5.42
N HIS A 35 29.65 -9.13 4.45
CA HIS A 35 30.30 -7.86 4.14
C HIS A 35 29.46 -6.64 4.55
N ARG A 36 28.25 -6.85 5.11
CA ARG A 36 27.30 -5.77 5.42
C ARG A 36 27.88 -4.67 6.30
N ALA A 37 28.78 -5.00 7.21
CA ALA A 37 29.43 -4.03 8.07
C ALA A 37 30.31 -3.02 7.32
N ALA A 38 30.80 -3.36 6.12
CA ALA A 38 31.61 -2.47 5.30
C ALA A 38 30.77 -1.53 4.42
N ALA A 39 29.48 -1.82 4.23
CA ALA A 39 28.58 -1.05 3.36
C ALA A 39 28.55 0.45 3.67
N PRO A 40 28.40 0.90 4.95
CA PRO A 40 28.33 2.32 5.28
C PRO A 40 29.56 3.09 4.79
N TYR A 41 30.77 2.57 4.99
CA TYR A 41 32.00 3.24 4.56
C TYR A 41 31.99 3.58 3.06
N PHE A 42 31.67 2.62 2.21
CA PHE A 42 31.66 2.82 0.77
C PHE A 42 30.50 3.73 0.33
N LEU A 43 29.33 3.57 0.94
CA LEU A 43 28.16 4.40 0.63
C LEU A 43 28.36 5.85 1.08
N GLU A 44 28.97 6.09 2.24
CA GLU A 44 29.31 7.44 2.73
C GLU A 44 30.33 8.13 1.81
N THR A 45 31.35 7.39 1.34
CA THR A 45 32.30 7.91 0.37
C THR A 45 31.63 8.31 -0.93
N ALA A 46 30.76 7.46 -1.47
CA ALA A 46 29.99 7.76 -2.67
C ALA A 46 29.04 8.96 -2.47
N ALA A 47 28.32 9.00 -1.34
CA ALA A 47 27.38 10.09 -1.01
C ALA A 47 28.10 11.43 -0.79
N GLY A 48 29.32 11.40 -0.21
CA GLY A 48 30.20 12.55 -0.07
C GLY A 48 30.67 13.10 -1.41
N ALA A 49 30.85 12.23 -2.39
CA ALA A 49 31.14 12.60 -3.79
C ALA A 49 29.90 12.98 -4.60
N GLY A 50 28.71 13.07 -3.99
CA GLY A 50 27.48 13.52 -4.62
C GLY A 50 26.67 12.44 -5.33
N HIS A 51 26.94 11.16 -5.08
CA HIS A 51 26.17 10.06 -5.69
C HIS A 51 24.78 9.94 -5.04
N GLU A 52 23.73 10.34 -5.76
CA GLU A 52 22.36 10.43 -5.25
C GLU A 52 21.80 9.08 -4.74
N ALA A 53 22.02 8.00 -5.49
CA ALA A 53 21.55 6.67 -5.06
C ALA A 53 22.26 6.15 -3.81
N ALA A 54 23.51 6.60 -3.53
CA ALA A 54 24.18 6.28 -2.28
C ALA A 54 23.57 7.04 -1.10
N VAL A 55 23.20 8.31 -1.30
CA VAL A 55 22.47 9.12 -0.29
C VAL A 55 21.13 8.47 0.05
N GLU A 56 20.38 8.07 -0.98
CA GLU A 56 19.10 7.39 -0.82
C GLU A 56 19.25 6.08 -0.04
N LEU A 57 20.21 5.23 -0.42
CA LEU A 57 20.43 3.94 0.24
C LEU A 57 20.87 4.12 1.69
N LEU A 58 21.75 5.09 1.98
CA LEU A 58 22.12 5.42 3.35
C LEU A 58 20.93 5.89 4.18
N GLY A 59 20.08 6.75 3.62
CA GLY A 59 18.84 7.18 4.26
C GLY A 59 17.92 6.02 4.60
N HIS A 60 17.75 5.08 3.65
CA HIS A 60 16.99 3.86 3.86
C HIS A 60 17.60 2.97 4.96
N ILE A 61 18.93 2.76 4.94
CA ILE A 61 19.64 1.97 5.95
C ILE A 61 19.44 2.59 7.33
N ALA A 62 19.69 3.89 7.47
CA ALA A 62 19.53 4.59 8.73
C ALA A 62 18.08 4.55 9.25
N TYR A 63 17.10 4.71 8.37
CA TYR A 63 15.68 4.57 8.71
C TYR A 63 15.36 3.16 9.21
N SER A 64 15.78 2.12 8.50
CA SER A 64 15.52 0.71 8.86
C SER A 64 16.18 0.27 10.18
N GLN A 65 17.25 0.95 10.57
CA GLN A 65 17.94 0.74 11.84
C GLN A 65 17.40 1.61 12.99
N GLY A 66 16.42 2.47 12.73
CA GLY A 66 15.88 3.39 13.71
C GLY A 66 16.76 4.60 14.01
N HIS A 67 17.82 4.84 13.22
CA HIS A 67 18.70 6.00 13.36
C HIS A 67 18.12 7.24 12.68
N TYR A 68 16.95 7.70 13.15
CA TYR A 68 16.16 8.74 12.46
C TYR A 68 16.86 10.10 12.41
N ALA A 69 17.65 10.45 13.42
CA ALA A 69 18.43 11.68 13.38
C ALA A 69 19.43 11.73 12.21
N ILE A 70 19.95 10.56 11.80
CA ILE A 70 20.83 10.40 10.62
C ILE A 70 20.00 10.26 9.35
N ALA A 71 18.88 9.54 9.41
CA ALA A 71 18.03 9.27 8.26
C ALA A 71 17.40 10.55 7.67
N VAL A 72 16.83 11.41 8.51
CA VAL A 72 16.07 12.59 8.07
C VAL A 72 16.86 13.52 7.14
N PRO A 73 18.10 13.95 7.44
CA PRO A 73 18.86 14.80 6.51
C PRO A 73 19.18 14.11 5.19
N LEU A 74 19.42 12.79 5.20
CA LEU A 74 19.69 12.01 3.98
C LEU A 74 18.42 11.87 3.13
N LEU A 75 17.28 11.54 3.74
CA LEU A 75 15.98 11.42 3.07
C LEU A 75 15.55 12.77 2.45
N ARG A 76 15.78 13.89 3.15
CA ARG A 76 15.51 15.23 2.60
C ARG A 76 16.37 15.59 1.39
N ARG A 77 17.56 15.04 1.28
CA ARG A 77 18.42 15.21 0.09
C ARG A 77 17.96 14.36 -1.10
N SER A 78 17.26 13.27 -0.85
CA SER A 78 16.79 12.32 -1.87
C SER A 78 15.42 12.72 -2.44
N THR A 79 15.30 13.96 -2.94
CA THR A 79 14.01 14.59 -3.34
C THR A 79 13.28 13.90 -4.49
N GLY A 80 13.98 13.12 -5.32
CA GLY A 80 13.40 12.37 -6.44
C GLY A 80 12.99 10.93 -6.08
N SER A 81 13.28 10.47 -4.84
CA SER A 81 12.98 9.11 -4.42
C SER A 81 11.57 9.01 -3.81
N PRO A 82 10.67 8.18 -4.40
CA PRO A 82 9.35 7.94 -3.83
C PRO A 82 9.45 7.35 -2.42
N ARG A 83 10.40 6.45 -2.21
CA ARG A 83 10.62 5.80 -0.92
C ARG A 83 11.16 6.73 0.15
N ALA A 84 12.06 7.66 -0.20
CA ALA A 84 12.53 8.68 0.74
C ALA A 84 11.41 9.61 1.20
N ALA A 85 10.56 10.03 0.26
CA ALA A 85 9.36 10.82 0.57
C ALA A 85 8.38 10.05 1.47
N TYR A 86 8.15 8.77 1.20
CA TYR A 86 7.32 7.89 2.03
C TYR A 86 7.86 7.78 3.48
N TYR A 87 9.17 7.57 3.66
CA TYR A 87 9.77 7.49 4.99
C TYR A 87 9.69 8.81 5.76
N LEU A 88 9.93 9.93 5.10
CA LEU A 88 9.74 11.25 5.72
C LEU A 88 8.28 11.45 6.17
N ALA A 89 7.32 11.08 5.32
CA ALA A 89 5.91 11.14 5.66
C ALA A 89 5.59 10.30 6.91
N THR A 90 6.11 9.09 6.99
CA THR A 90 5.91 8.20 8.15
C THR A 90 6.47 8.81 9.44
N LEU A 91 7.66 9.44 9.36
CA LEU A 91 8.28 10.11 10.51
C LEU A 91 7.47 11.35 10.95
N TYR A 92 6.90 12.12 10.03
CA TYR A 92 5.98 13.20 10.38
C TYR A 92 4.66 12.70 10.95
N GLN A 93 4.12 11.60 10.43
CA GLN A 93 2.88 11.03 10.93
C GLN A 93 3.00 10.54 12.37
N GLN A 94 4.13 9.95 12.72
CA GLN A 94 4.37 9.43 14.07
C GLN A 94 4.92 10.50 15.02
N GLY A 95 5.60 11.49 14.48
CA GLY A 95 6.49 12.37 15.20
C GLY A 95 7.81 11.67 15.54
N CYS A 96 8.92 12.39 15.45
CA CYS A 96 10.24 11.87 15.77
C CYS A 96 11.06 12.96 16.49
N PRO A 97 10.92 13.10 17.82
CA PRO A 97 11.60 14.15 18.59
C PRO A 97 13.12 14.06 18.48
N GLU A 98 13.70 12.88 18.40
CA GLU A 98 15.14 12.64 18.25
C GLU A 98 15.73 13.17 16.93
N ALA A 99 14.88 13.27 15.89
CA ALA A 99 15.22 13.90 14.62
C ALA A 99 14.66 15.35 14.50
N GLY A 100 14.13 15.90 15.58
CA GLY A 100 13.55 17.24 15.62
C GLY A 100 12.24 17.38 14.83
N LEU A 101 11.50 16.29 14.62
CA LEU A 101 10.23 16.28 13.90
C LEU A 101 9.06 16.19 14.90
N ALA A 102 8.23 17.25 14.94
CA ALA A 102 6.94 17.18 15.61
C ALA A 102 5.95 16.34 14.77
N GLN A 103 5.00 15.67 15.41
CA GLN A 103 3.91 15.00 14.72
C GLN A 103 3.10 16.04 13.91
N SER A 104 2.87 15.75 12.64
CA SER A 104 2.09 16.58 11.74
C SER A 104 1.48 15.75 10.62
N PHE A 105 0.17 15.61 10.62
CA PHE A 105 -0.55 14.92 9.56
C PHE A 105 -0.55 15.70 8.24
N ASP A 106 -0.48 17.03 8.29
CA ASP A 106 -0.40 17.87 7.10
C ASP A 106 0.95 17.68 6.37
N GLU A 107 2.07 17.72 7.14
CA GLU A 107 3.40 17.43 6.59
C GLU A 107 3.50 15.98 6.10
N ALA A 108 2.97 15.03 6.87
CA ALA A 108 2.92 13.62 6.43
C ALA A 108 2.17 13.49 5.10
N ALA A 109 0.98 14.10 5.00
CA ALA A 109 0.20 14.06 3.77
C ALA A 109 0.88 14.76 2.60
N HIS A 110 1.62 15.86 2.84
CA HIS A 110 2.43 16.51 1.81
C HIS A 110 3.46 15.55 1.22
N HIS A 111 4.25 14.90 2.07
CA HIS A 111 5.27 13.95 1.64
C HIS A 111 4.67 12.66 1.06
N TYR A 112 3.55 12.14 1.61
CA TYR A 112 2.85 11.01 1.01
C TYR A 112 2.32 11.33 -0.38
N ARG A 113 1.78 12.54 -0.63
CA ARG A 113 1.33 12.94 -1.99
C ARG A 113 2.50 13.01 -2.96
N ALA A 114 3.67 13.50 -2.52
CA ALA A 114 4.88 13.49 -3.33
C ALA A 114 5.29 12.06 -3.71
N ALA A 115 5.33 11.15 -2.74
CA ALA A 115 5.64 9.75 -2.97
C ALA A 115 4.60 9.05 -3.87
N ALA A 116 3.31 9.29 -3.64
CA ALA A 116 2.21 8.75 -4.45
C ALA A 116 2.27 9.24 -5.90
N GLY A 117 2.61 10.53 -6.11
CA GLY A 117 2.82 11.10 -7.45
C GLY A 117 4.00 10.48 -8.20
N LEU A 118 4.96 9.88 -7.49
CA LEU A 118 6.07 9.10 -8.03
C LEU A 118 5.77 7.60 -8.13
N GLY A 119 4.53 7.19 -7.80
CA GLY A 119 4.06 5.81 -7.96
C GLY A 119 4.31 4.89 -6.75
N GLU A 120 4.54 5.42 -5.53
CA GLU A 120 4.72 4.59 -4.32
C GLU A 120 3.36 4.11 -3.77
N PRO A 121 3.02 2.81 -3.86
CA PRO A 121 1.71 2.32 -3.48
C PRO A 121 1.46 2.39 -1.97
N GLU A 122 2.50 2.25 -1.16
CA GLU A 122 2.45 2.36 0.30
C GLU A 122 2.05 3.78 0.73
N ALA A 123 2.50 4.79 -0.01
CA ALA A 123 2.11 6.17 0.24
C ALA A 123 0.64 6.44 -0.13
N MET A 124 0.17 5.87 -1.23
CA MET A 124 -1.25 5.93 -1.61
C MET A 124 -2.12 5.26 -0.55
N LEU A 125 -1.72 4.07 -0.08
CA LEU A 125 -2.42 3.40 1.02
C LEU A 125 -2.47 4.27 2.27
N ALA A 126 -1.34 4.84 2.70
CA ALA A 126 -1.27 5.70 3.88
C ALA A 126 -2.18 6.92 3.78
N LEU A 127 -2.25 7.57 2.61
CA LEU A 127 -3.19 8.69 2.36
C LEU A 127 -4.64 8.25 2.51
N GLY A 128 -5.02 7.10 1.97
CA GLY A 128 -6.35 6.54 2.13
C GLY A 128 -6.73 6.33 3.60
N GLU A 129 -5.80 5.81 4.41
CA GLU A 129 -6.01 5.63 5.85
C GLU A 129 -6.18 6.98 6.57
N LEU A 130 -5.31 7.96 6.30
CA LEU A 130 -5.42 9.29 6.91
C LEU A 130 -6.77 9.96 6.61
N TYR A 131 -7.32 9.79 5.40
CA TYR A 131 -8.65 10.29 5.07
C TYR A 131 -9.76 9.53 5.80
N LEU A 132 -9.70 8.20 5.90
CA LEU A 132 -10.68 7.42 6.66
C LEU A 132 -10.71 7.79 8.14
N GLU A 133 -9.55 8.02 8.73
CA GLU A 133 -9.40 8.44 10.12
C GLU A 133 -9.75 9.92 10.35
N ARG A 134 -10.11 10.65 9.29
CA ARG A 134 -10.45 12.07 9.31
C ARG A 134 -9.33 12.98 9.83
N LEU A 135 -8.09 12.58 9.63
CA LEU A 135 -6.90 13.34 10.04
C LEU A 135 -6.50 14.42 9.04
N LEU A 136 -7.16 14.45 7.87
CA LEU A 136 -6.93 15.42 6.80
C LEU A 136 -8.21 16.19 6.49
N PRO A 137 -8.10 17.43 5.97
CA PRO A 137 -9.24 18.21 5.51
C PRO A 137 -10.05 17.48 4.42
N LEU A 138 -11.38 17.52 4.54
CA LEU A 138 -12.30 16.82 3.66
C LEU A 138 -13.09 17.80 2.78
N THR A 139 -13.13 17.51 1.49
CA THR A 139 -14.04 18.16 0.52
C THR A 139 -15.18 17.23 0.08
N ARG A 140 -15.02 15.94 0.33
CA ARG A 140 -15.98 14.85 0.09
C ARG A 140 -16.05 13.98 1.35
N THR A 141 -16.79 12.87 1.31
CA THR A 141 -16.78 11.92 2.44
C THR A 141 -15.41 11.28 2.63
N PRO A 142 -15.05 10.88 3.87
CA PRO A 142 -13.80 10.17 4.13
C PRO A 142 -13.61 8.95 3.24
N ALA A 143 -14.69 8.20 3.00
CA ALA A 143 -14.65 7.00 2.19
C ALA A 143 -14.38 7.28 0.70
N GLU A 144 -14.91 8.37 0.14
CA GLU A 144 -14.65 8.75 -1.25
C GLU A 144 -13.19 9.14 -1.46
N HIS A 145 -12.61 9.92 -0.55
CA HIS A 145 -11.19 10.25 -0.59
C HIS A 145 -10.32 9.00 -0.43
N ALA A 146 -10.63 8.16 0.56
CA ALA A 146 -9.87 6.95 0.82
C ALA A 146 -9.93 5.95 -0.35
N LEU A 147 -11.14 5.78 -0.93
CA LEU A 147 -11.34 4.85 -2.04
C LEU A 147 -10.51 5.24 -3.27
N GLU A 148 -10.40 6.54 -3.58
CA GLU A 148 -9.57 7.04 -4.69
C GLU A 148 -8.12 6.59 -4.53
N TYR A 149 -7.52 6.77 -3.35
CA TYR A 149 -6.16 6.38 -3.07
C TYR A 149 -5.97 4.85 -2.97
N PHE A 150 -6.93 4.13 -2.37
CA PHE A 150 -6.85 2.68 -2.31
C PHE A 150 -6.96 2.05 -3.71
N LEU A 151 -7.79 2.59 -4.60
CA LEU A 151 -7.86 2.11 -5.98
C LEU A 151 -6.57 2.38 -6.74
N ALA A 152 -5.97 3.56 -6.58
CA ALA A 152 -4.67 3.86 -7.20
C ALA A 152 -3.57 2.89 -6.72
N ALA A 153 -3.50 2.60 -5.42
CA ALA A 153 -2.57 1.60 -4.90
C ALA A 153 -2.90 0.16 -5.37
N ALA A 154 -4.19 -0.16 -5.51
CA ALA A 154 -4.66 -1.44 -6.01
C ALA A 154 -4.28 -1.67 -7.49
N GLU A 155 -4.31 -0.63 -8.32
CA GLU A 155 -3.85 -0.66 -9.71
C GLU A 155 -2.33 -0.96 -9.80
N CYS A 156 -1.55 -0.51 -8.80
CA CYS A 156 -0.15 -0.89 -8.65
C CYS A 156 0.03 -2.32 -8.10
N GLY A 157 -1.05 -3.06 -7.87
CA GLY A 157 -1.02 -4.44 -7.37
C GLY A 157 -0.86 -4.56 -5.86
N HIS A 158 -1.06 -3.48 -5.07
CA HIS A 158 -0.89 -3.51 -3.63
C HIS A 158 -2.04 -4.31 -2.94
N PRO A 159 -1.77 -5.49 -2.34
CA PRO A 159 -2.84 -6.41 -1.93
C PRO A 159 -3.71 -5.86 -0.80
N TYR A 160 -3.10 -5.14 0.15
CA TYR A 160 -3.85 -4.57 1.26
C TYR A 160 -4.75 -3.41 0.81
N ALA A 161 -4.33 -2.63 -0.18
CA ALA A 161 -5.16 -1.59 -0.76
C ALA A 161 -6.35 -2.17 -1.54
N GLN A 162 -6.15 -3.27 -2.27
CA GLN A 162 -7.24 -4.03 -2.90
C GLN A 162 -8.26 -4.49 -1.87
N TYR A 163 -7.79 -5.04 -0.75
CA TYR A 163 -8.65 -5.46 0.36
C TYR A 163 -9.42 -4.27 0.97
N ARG A 164 -8.76 -3.14 1.24
CA ARG A 164 -9.38 -1.94 1.81
C ARG A 164 -10.44 -1.32 0.89
N ALA A 165 -10.15 -1.22 -0.41
CA ALA A 165 -11.12 -0.77 -1.41
C ALA A 165 -12.34 -1.71 -1.48
N ALA A 166 -12.12 -3.03 -1.44
CA ALA A 166 -13.19 -4.02 -1.40
C ALA A 166 -14.09 -3.86 -0.17
N GLU A 167 -13.52 -3.62 1.01
CA GLU A 167 -14.28 -3.38 2.24
C GLU A 167 -15.15 -2.13 2.13
N ILE A 168 -14.65 -1.05 1.54
CA ILE A 168 -15.46 0.16 1.29
C ILE A 168 -16.62 -0.13 0.34
N TYR A 169 -16.37 -0.80 -0.79
CA TYR A 169 -17.44 -1.18 -1.71
C TYR A 169 -18.47 -2.06 -1.03
N ARG A 170 -18.05 -3.05 -0.26
CA ARG A 170 -18.96 -3.96 0.45
C ARG A 170 -19.81 -3.25 1.50
N THR A 171 -19.18 -2.42 2.35
CA THR A 171 -19.84 -1.89 3.56
C THR A 171 -20.59 -0.60 3.33
N LEU A 172 -20.02 0.32 2.56
CA LEU A 172 -20.58 1.66 2.38
C LEU A 172 -21.39 1.80 1.09
N TYR A 173 -20.88 1.26 -0.02
CA TYR A 173 -21.59 1.34 -1.30
C TYR A 173 -22.52 0.15 -1.57
N GLN A 174 -22.39 -0.94 -0.81
CA GLN A 174 -23.11 -2.20 -1.01
C GLN A 174 -22.92 -2.78 -2.43
N ASP A 175 -21.82 -2.42 -3.07
CA ASP A 175 -21.44 -2.91 -4.40
C ASP A 175 -20.66 -4.22 -4.25
N ILE A 176 -21.45 -5.31 -4.23
CA ILE A 176 -20.95 -6.67 -4.02
C ILE A 176 -20.05 -7.12 -5.17
N GLU A 177 -20.37 -6.69 -6.40
CA GLU A 177 -19.64 -7.12 -7.60
C GLU A 177 -18.22 -6.56 -7.61
N ARG A 178 -18.06 -5.24 -7.40
CA ARG A 178 -16.75 -4.61 -7.30
C ARG A 178 -15.96 -5.13 -6.12
N ALA A 179 -16.60 -5.31 -4.97
CA ALA A 179 -15.96 -5.89 -3.80
C ALA A 179 -15.42 -7.30 -4.09
N ALA A 180 -16.20 -8.16 -4.74
CA ALA A 180 -15.78 -9.54 -5.06
C ALA A 180 -14.60 -9.58 -6.04
N VAL A 181 -14.52 -8.67 -7.02
CA VAL A 181 -13.39 -8.57 -7.94
C VAL A 181 -12.10 -8.24 -7.19
N LEU A 182 -12.13 -7.24 -6.31
CA LEU A 182 -10.97 -6.80 -5.53
C LEU A 182 -10.54 -7.85 -4.49
N TYR A 183 -11.48 -8.52 -3.81
CA TYR A 183 -11.13 -9.61 -2.90
C TYR A 183 -10.44 -10.76 -3.64
N ARG A 184 -10.90 -11.12 -4.85
CA ARG A 184 -10.24 -12.15 -5.66
C ARG A 184 -8.80 -11.79 -5.97
N ALA A 185 -8.53 -10.53 -6.30
CA ALA A 185 -7.19 -10.07 -6.64
C ALA A 185 -6.19 -10.20 -5.47
N CYS A 186 -6.66 -10.16 -4.23
CA CYS A 186 -5.79 -10.24 -3.05
C CYS A 186 -5.85 -11.58 -2.28
N ILE A 187 -6.62 -12.58 -2.76
CA ILE A 187 -6.77 -13.87 -2.08
C ILE A 187 -5.45 -14.65 -1.98
N ASP A 188 -4.65 -14.63 -3.03
CA ASP A 188 -3.40 -15.39 -3.08
C ASP A 188 -2.27 -14.76 -2.26
N ASN A 189 -2.49 -13.57 -1.71
CA ASN A 189 -1.50 -12.91 -0.87
C ASN A 189 -1.55 -13.44 0.57
N PRO A 190 -0.39 -13.85 1.17
CA PRO A 190 -0.35 -14.42 2.52
C PRO A 190 -0.89 -13.52 3.63
N MET A 191 -0.75 -12.18 3.47
CA MET A 191 -1.19 -11.22 4.49
C MET A 191 -2.69 -10.88 4.41
N THR A 192 -3.24 -10.82 3.21
CA THR A 192 -4.63 -10.39 2.96
C THR A 192 -5.57 -11.53 2.59
N GLY A 193 -5.04 -12.62 2.02
CA GLY A 193 -5.84 -13.69 1.41
C GLY A 193 -6.80 -14.36 2.37
N ARG A 194 -6.40 -14.61 3.62
CA ARG A 194 -7.29 -15.20 4.62
C ARG A 194 -8.49 -14.32 4.94
N HIS A 195 -8.27 -13.01 5.10
CA HIS A 195 -9.33 -12.04 5.35
C HIS A 195 -10.22 -11.85 4.14
N ALA A 196 -9.63 -11.73 2.96
CA ALA A 196 -10.34 -11.61 1.68
C ALA A 196 -11.22 -12.84 1.41
N LEU A 197 -10.71 -14.04 1.66
CA LEU A 197 -11.47 -15.28 1.52
C LEU A 197 -12.66 -15.31 2.48
N GLY A 198 -12.46 -14.95 3.75
CA GLY A 198 -13.54 -14.85 4.74
C GLY A 198 -14.63 -13.85 4.33
N SER A 199 -14.23 -12.67 3.87
CA SER A 199 -15.17 -11.64 3.36
C SER A 199 -15.93 -12.11 2.12
N MET A 200 -15.26 -12.78 1.18
CA MET A 200 -15.91 -13.38 0.01
C MET A 200 -16.93 -14.45 0.37
N MET A 201 -16.61 -15.36 1.30
CA MET A 201 -17.53 -16.39 1.76
C MET A 201 -18.76 -15.76 2.43
N ALA A 202 -18.58 -14.69 3.23
CA ALA A 202 -19.67 -13.94 3.82
C ALA A 202 -20.57 -13.29 2.75
N LEU A 203 -20.00 -12.72 1.68
CA LEU A 203 -20.75 -12.16 0.56
C LEU A 203 -21.58 -13.21 -0.16
N GLN A 204 -21.01 -14.38 -0.45
CA GLN A 204 -21.71 -15.49 -1.10
C GLN A 204 -22.89 -15.97 -0.24
N SER A 205 -22.69 -16.11 1.08
CA SER A 205 -23.76 -16.48 2.01
C SER A 205 -24.87 -15.43 2.05
N GLN A 206 -24.54 -14.14 2.07
CA GLN A 206 -25.52 -13.06 2.04
C GLN A 206 -26.30 -13.02 0.72
N ALA A 207 -25.63 -13.24 -0.42
CA ALA A 207 -26.28 -13.31 -1.72
C ALA A 207 -27.30 -14.47 -1.78
N HIS A 208 -26.91 -15.63 -1.32
CA HIS A 208 -27.80 -16.80 -1.23
C HIS A 208 -29.03 -16.55 -0.34
N LEU A 209 -28.83 -15.96 0.84
CA LEU A 209 -29.94 -15.61 1.74
C LEU A 209 -30.90 -14.58 1.10
N ARG A 210 -30.37 -13.60 0.34
CA ARG A 210 -31.20 -12.61 -0.38
C ARG A 210 -32.02 -13.27 -1.47
N GLU A 211 -31.44 -14.18 -2.24
CA GLU A 211 -32.13 -14.94 -3.27
C GLU A 211 -33.25 -15.82 -2.70
N GLU A 212 -32.97 -16.52 -1.61
CA GLU A 212 -34.02 -17.28 -0.90
C GLU A 212 -35.15 -16.39 -0.39
N ALA A 213 -34.82 -15.23 0.20
CA ALA A 213 -35.83 -14.27 0.69
C ALA A 213 -36.67 -13.72 -0.44
N ALA A 214 -36.06 -13.38 -1.58
CA ALA A 214 -36.76 -12.91 -2.78
C ALA A 214 -37.70 -14.00 -3.34
N THR A 215 -37.24 -15.24 -3.38
CA THR A 215 -38.03 -16.39 -3.83
C THR A 215 -39.22 -16.63 -2.91
N ARG A 216 -39.04 -16.55 -1.59
CA ARG A 216 -40.12 -16.67 -0.59
C ARG A 216 -41.13 -15.53 -0.74
N ALA A 217 -40.66 -14.29 -0.93
CA ALA A 217 -41.53 -13.12 -1.14
C ALA A 217 -42.35 -13.24 -2.44
N ALA A 218 -41.73 -13.70 -3.52
CA ALA A 218 -42.43 -13.93 -4.79
C ALA A 218 -43.52 -15.01 -4.66
N ARG A 219 -43.23 -16.12 -3.96
CA ARG A 219 -44.25 -17.17 -3.69
C ARG A 219 -45.39 -16.64 -2.84
N ALA A 220 -45.10 -15.87 -1.79
CA ALA A 220 -46.14 -15.27 -0.95
C ALA A 220 -47.01 -14.27 -1.72
N ALA A 221 -46.38 -13.44 -2.59
CA ALA A 221 -47.14 -12.50 -3.47
C ALA A 221 -48.05 -13.23 -4.46
N ARG A 222 -47.59 -14.34 -5.05
CA ARG A 222 -48.38 -15.19 -5.93
C ARG A 222 -49.55 -15.79 -5.20
N GLN A 223 -49.34 -16.38 -4.00
CA GLN A 223 -50.43 -16.95 -3.20
C GLN A 223 -51.46 -15.90 -2.79
N ARG A 224 -51.07 -14.66 -2.47
CA ARG A 224 -52.00 -13.55 -2.20
C ARG A 224 -52.81 -13.18 -3.41
N ARG A 225 -52.24 -13.15 -4.61
CA ARG A 225 -52.97 -12.88 -5.86
C ARG A 225 -54.00 -13.99 -6.16
N GLU A 226 -53.63 -15.25 -6.01
CA GLU A 226 -54.50 -16.40 -6.21
C GLU A 226 -55.63 -16.44 -5.16
N ALA A 227 -55.38 -15.99 -3.92
CA ALA A 227 -56.39 -15.90 -2.88
C ALA A 227 -57.41 -14.74 -3.08
N VAL A 228 -56.95 -13.61 -3.70
CA VAL A 228 -57.82 -12.45 -3.97
C VAL A 228 -58.66 -12.64 -5.26
N ASN A 229 -58.19 -13.42 -6.22
CA ASN A 229 -58.89 -13.63 -7.49
C ASN A 229 -58.98 -15.12 -7.86
N PRO A 230 -59.77 -15.92 -7.10
CA PRO A 230 -59.84 -17.36 -7.28
C PRO A 230 -60.50 -17.81 -8.60
N MET A 231 -61.04 -16.88 -9.42
CA MET A 231 -61.80 -17.18 -10.64
C MET A 231 -61.01 -16.96 -11.95
N GLU A 232 -59.85 -16.30 -11.94
CA GLU A 232 -59.04 -16.10 -13.15
C GLU A 232 -58.30 -17.35 -13.64
N GLY A 233 -58.24 -18.42 -12.87
CA GLY A 233 -57.62 -19.69 -13.23
C GLY A 233 -58.54 -20.78 -13.76
N ARG A 234 -59.82 -20.50 -14.00
CA ARG A 234 -60.83 -21.46 -14.47
C ARG A 234 -61.47 -21.12 -15.84
N GLY A 235 -60.76 -20.42 -16.67
CA GLY A 235 -61.17 -20.23 -18.05
C GLY A 235 -60.33 -21.07 -18.94
N ASP A 236 -60.87 -22.19 -19.41
CA ASP A 236 -60.71 -22.90 -20.67
C ASP A 236 -60.79 -24.42 -20.50
N PHE A 237 -62.00 -24.87 -20.21
CA PHE A 237 -62.45 -26.19 -20.61
C PHE A 237 -63.90 -26.09 -21.05
N ILE A 238 -64.10 -25.72 -22.29
CA ILE A 238 -65.21 -26.16 -23.14
C ILE A 238 -64.68 -26.38 -24.56
#